data_9a28ed1e264e85ae58d392e9bd7f2786
#
_entry.id   9a28ed1e264e85ae58d392e9bd7f2786
#
_cell.length_a   1.000
_cell.length_b   1.000
_cell.length_c   1.000
_cell.angle_alpha   90.00
_cell.angle_beta   90.00
_cell.angle_gamma   90.00
#
_symmetry.space_group_name_H-M   'P 1'
#
loop_
_entity.id
_entity.type
_entity.pdbx_description
1 polymer ?
#
loop_
_entity_poly.entity_id
_entity_poly.type
_entity_poly.pdbx_seq_one_letter_code
_entity_poly.pdbx_strand_id
1 'polypeptide(L)'
;RQKIFSTRTCEEVVSVPRKTKREQLRDQIRQDLLDQLDRNGTIGTYYTDMVSDYMKLWDTKNLLIKDIEKRGVTVETITQAGKNLKRNDSVVDLIKINAQMLKLLNSLGISPAQIDGGADDEM
;
A
#
# COMPACT_ATOMS: atom_id res chain seq x y z
N ARG A 1 38.36 -24.29 -4.65
CA ARG A 1 37.57 -24.07 -5.73
C ARG A 1 36.12 -24.12 -5.44
N GLN A 2 35.53 -25.28 -5.38
CA GLN A 2 34.13 -25.38 -5.06
C GLN A 2 33.82 -24.79 -3.72
N LYS A 3 34.72 -24.91 -2.79
CA LYS A 3 34.53 -24.31 -1.52
C LYS A 3 34.32 -22.81 -1.61
N ILE A 4 35.03 -22.20 -2.52
CA ILE A 4 34.91 -20.79 -2.73
C ILE A 4 33.51 -20.44 -3.18
N PHE A 5 32.95 -21.25 -4.04
CA PHE A 5 31.59 -21.02 -4.51
C PHE A 5 30.60 -21.09 -3.36
N SER A 6 30.72 -22.10 -2.53
CA SER A 6 29.83 -22.23 -1.39
C SER A 6 29.91 -21.03 -0.47
N THR A 7 31.12 -20.58 -0.23
CA THR A 7 31.30 -19.42 0.63
C THR A 7 30.62 -18.19 0.07
N ARG A 8 30.77 -17.99 -1.22
CA ARG A 8 30.13 -16.83 -1.84
C ARG A 8 28.62 -16.90 -1.74
N THR A 9 28.07 -18.06 -1.94
CA THR A 9 26.64 -18.22 -1.83
C THR A 9 26.15 -17.84 -0.44
N CYS A 10 26.85 -18.28 0.58
CA CYS A 10 26.48 -17.93 1.94
C CYS A 10 26.57 -16.43 2.17
N GLU A 11 27.62 -15.83 1.64
CA GLU A 11 27.77 -14.39 1.81
C GLU A 11 26.65 -13.63 1.15
N GLU A 12 26.25 -14.08 -0.03
CA GLU A 12 25.16 -13.42 -0.74
C GLU A 12 23.88 -13.45 0.07
N VAL A 13 23.59 -14.60 0.68
CA VAL A 13 22.39 -14.72 1.51
C VAL A 13 22.47 -13.80 2.72
N VAL A 14 23.63 -13.75 3.34
CA VAL A 14 23.80 -12.93 4.53
C VAL A 14 23.71 -11.44 4.19
N SER A 15 24.14 -11.07 3.01
CA SER A 15 24.21 -9.67 2.64
C SER A 15 22.85 -9.08 2.25
N VAL A 16 21.82 -9.90 2.11
CA VAL A 16 20.48 -9.38 1.77
C VAL A 16 19.96 -8.52 2.92
N PRO A 17 19.59 -7.27 2.62
CA PRO A 17 19.12 -6.39 3.69
C PRO A 17 17.80 -6.89 4.27
N ARG A 18 17.63 -6.61 5.55
CA ARG A 18 16.39 -6.94 6.21
C ARG A 18 15.31 -5.95 5.77
N LYS A 19 14.10 -6.45 5.59
CA LYS A 19 12.99 -5.61 5.18
C LYS A 19 12.60 -4.66 6.31
N THR A 20 12.20 -3.46 5.93
CA THR A 20 11.68 -2.50 6.89
C THR A 20 10.29 -2.94 7.33
N LYS A 21 9.81 -2.33 8.41
CA LYS A 21 8.46 -2.63 8.89
C LYS A 21 7.41 -2.29 7.84
N ARG A 22 7.64 -1.22 7.08
CA ARG A 22 6.73 -0.85 6.02
C ARG A 22 6.69 -1.91 4.93
N GLU A 23 7.85 -2.41 4.54
CA GLU A 23 7.91 -3.46 3.52
C GLU A 23 7.24 -4.73 3.99
N GLN A 24 7.41 -5.06 5.26
CA GLN A 24 6.74 -6.22 5.84
C GLN A 24 5.23 -6.05 5.84
N LEU A 25 4.76 -4.86 6.20
CA LEU A 25 3.34 -4.56 6.19
C LEU A 25 2.79 -4.62 4.76
N ARG A 26 3.54 -4.10 3.81
CA ARG A 26 3.14 -4.13 2.41
C ARG A 26 2.98 -5.56 1.93
N ASP A 27 3.95 -6.41 2.24
CA ASP A 27 3.89 -7.82 1.86
C ASP A 27 2.70 -8.51 2.53
N GLN A 28 2.44 -8.17 3.79
CA GLN A 28 1.32 -8.74 4.54
C GLN A 28 -0.01 -8.37 3.89
N ILE A 29 -0.18 -7.11 3.53
CA ILE A 29 -1.42 -6.65 2.91
C ILE A 29 -1.62 -7.34 1.57
N ARG A 30 -0.57 -7.42 0.77
CA ARG A 30 -0.65 -8.07 -0.52
C ARG A 30 -1.04 -9.54 -0.36
N GLN A 31 -0.42 -10.22 0.57
CA GLN A 31 -0.71 -11.63 0.80
C GLN A 31 -2.13 -11.82 1.30
N ASP A 32 -2.59 -10.94 2.19
CA ASP A 32 -3.96 -11.01 2.70
C ASP A 32 -4.98 -10.86 1.58
N LEU A 33 -4.71 -9.94 0.64
CA LEU A 33 -5.61 -9.75 -0.49
C LEU A 33 -5.64 -11.00 -1.38
N LEU A 34 -4.49 -11.57 -1.64
CA LEU A 34 -4.41 -12.77 -2.47
C LEU A 34 -5.09 -13.94 -1.80
N ASP A 35 -4.90 -14.09 -0.49
CA ASP A 35 -5.53 -15.16 0.27
C ASP A 35 -7.05 -15.01 0.25
N GLN A 36 -7.53 -13.78 0.37
CA GLN A 36 -8.97 -13.53 0.36
C GLN A 36 -9.57 -13.86 -1.00
N LEU A 37 -8.88 -13.51 -2.07
CA LEU A 37 -9.33 -13.86 -3.41
C LEU A 37 -9.38 -15.37 -3.60
N ASP A 38 -8.39 -16.06 -3.09
CA ASP A 38 -8.34 -17.51 -3.17
C ASP A 38 -9.53 -18.12 -2.43
N ARG A 39 -9.80 -17.65 -1.22
CA ARG A 39 -10.93 -18.16 -0.44
C ARG A 39 -12.26 -17.88 -1.10
N ASN A 40 -12.37 -16.77 -1.81
CA ASN A 40 -13.59 -16.41 -2.52
C ASN A 40 -13.75 -17.17 -3.83
N GLY A 41 -12.74 -17.95 -4.23
CA GLY A 41 -12.78 -18.65 -5.49
C GLY A 41 -12.58 -17.74 -6.69
N THR A 42 -12.05 -16.56 -6.47
CA THR A 42 -11.81 -15.61 -7.55
C THR A 42 -10.48 -15.97 -8.21
N ILE A 43 -10.54 -16.35 -9.46
CA ILE A 43 -9.35 -16.76 -10.18
C ILE A 43 -9.24 -15.95 -11.47
N GLY A 44 -8.00 -15.87 -11.96
CA GLY A 44 -7.74 -15.12 -13.17
C GLY A 44 -6.56 -14.19 -12.96
N THR A 45 -5.72 -14.11 -13.97
CA THR A 45 -4.52 -13.32 -13.90
C THR A 45 -4.83 -11.83 -13.68
N TYR A 46 -5.94 -11.37 -14.25
CA TYR A 46 -6.27 -9.95 -14.12
C TYR A 46 -6.63 -9.56 -12.69
N TYR A 47 -7.12 -10.49 -11.88
CA TYR A 47 -7.36 -10.19 -10.47
C TYR A 47 -6.06 -9.99 -9.72
N THR A 48 -5.06 -10.81 -10.03
CA THR A 48 -3.74 -10.64 -9.44
C THR A 48 -3.13 -9.31 -9.85
N ASP A 49 -3.36 -8.94 -11.10
CA ASP A 49 -2.88 -7.66 -11.61
C ASP A 49 -3.57 -6.50 -10.88
N MET A 50 -4.86 -6.63 -10.60
CA MET A 50 -5.57 -5.60 -9.84
C MET A 50 -5.04 -5.47 -8.42
N VAL A 51 -4.64 -6.57 -7.80
CA VAL A 51 -3.99 -6.52 -6.50
C VAL A 51 -2.68 -5.76 -6.60
N SER A 52 -1.93 -5.99 -7.67
CA SER A 52 -0.70 -5.26 -7.91
C SER A 52 -0.96 -3.76 -8.04
N ASP A 53 -2.02 -3.38 -8.75
CA ASP A 53 -2.41 -1.98 -8.87
C ASP A 53 -2.77 -1.39 -7.52
N TYR A 54 -3.49 -2.15 -6.70
CA TYR A 54 -3.83 -1.73 -5.36
C TYR A 54 -2.57 -1.43 -4.55
N MET A 55 -1.57 -2.29 -4.66
CA MET A 55 -0.33 -2.09 -3.92
C MET A 55 0.44 -0.86 -4.40
N LYS A 56 0.38 -0.57 -5.69
CA LYS A 56 0.98 0.65 -6.21
C LYS A 56 0.28 1.89 -5.65
N LEU A 57 -1.04 1.85 -5.57
CA LEU A 57 -1.79 2.93 -4.96
C LEU A 57 -1.46 3.05 -3.48
N TRP A 58 -1.27 1.93 -2.81
CA TRP A 58 -0.87 1.92 -1.41
C TRP A 58 0.47 2.63 -1.23
N ASP A 59 1.42 2.35 -2.11
CA ASP A 59 2.72 3.02 -2.08
C ASP A 59 2.58 4.52 -2.29
N THR A 60 1.77 4.91 -3.26
CA THR A 60 1.51 6.32 -3.54
C THR A 60 0.85 7.00 -2.36
N LYS A 61 -0.11 6.32 -1.75
CA LYS A 61 -0.80 6.85 -0.57
C LYS A 61 0.21 7.17 0.53
N ASN A 62 1.15 6.26 0.77
CA ASN A 62 2.14 6.48 1.82
C ASN A 62 3.08 7.64 1.51
N LEU A 63 3.40 7.84 0.24
CA LEU A 63 4.20 8.99 -0.16
C LEU A 63 3.44 10.30 0.07
N LEU A 64 2.15 10.30 -0.24
CA LEU A 64 1.33 11.48 0.00
C LEU A 64 1.21 11.78 1.47
N ILE A 65 1.04 10.75 2.29
CA ILE A 65 0.97 10.93 3.73
C ILE A 65 2.26 11.55 4.25
N LYS A 66 3.40 11.07 3.78
CA LYS A 66 4.69 11.63 4.18
C LYS A 66 4.81 13.09 3.78
N ASP A 67 4.35 13.41 2.58
CA ASP A 67 4.40 14.78 2.12
C ASP A 67 3.55 15.70 2.99
N ILE A 68 2.35 15.23 3.35
CA ILE A 68 1.46 15.99 4.21
C ILE A 68 2.08 16.19 5.59
N GLU A 69 2.73 15.15 6.12
CA GLU A 69 3.39 15.26 7.41
C GLU A 69 4.53 16.25 7.37
N LYS A 70 5.21 16.32 6.24
CA LYS A 70 6.38 17.20 6.09
C LYS A 70 5.98 18.63 5.82
N ARG A 71 5.06 18.86 4.89
CA ARG A 71 4.69 20.20 4.45
C ARG A 71 3.42 20.73 5.11
N GLY A 72 2.62 19.84 5.69
CA GLY A 72 1.36 20.23 6.31
C GLY A 72 0.21 20.27 5.33
N VAL A 73 -0.96 20.59 5.85
CA VAL A 73 -2.19 20.64 5.06
C VAL A 73 -2.21 21.88 4.17
N THR A 74 -1.55 22.93 4.61
CA THR A 74 -1.47 24.21 3.89
C THR A 74 -0.02 24.48 3.55
N VAL A 75 0.23 24.92 2.34
CA VAL A 75 1.59 25.24 1.91
C VAL A 75 1.62 26.69 1.44
N GLU A 76 2.81 27.28 1.55
CA GLU A 76 3.02 28.65 1.15
C GLU A 76 3.54 28.66 -0.29
N THR A 77 2.90 29.44 -1.16
CA THR A 77 3.38 29.61 -2.52
C THR A 77 3.76 31.04 -2.76
N ILE A 78 4.83 31.22 -3.51
CA ILE A 78 5.32 32.57 -3.85
C ILE A 78 4.89 32.85 -5.28
N THR A 79 4.10 33.91 -5.44
CA THR A 79 3.65 34.37 -6.75
C THR A 79 4.16 35.77 -6.98
N GLN A 80 3.91 36.33 -8.16
CA GLN A 80 4.27 37.71 -8.43
C GLN A 80 3.56 38.69 -7.50
N ALA A 81 2.39 38.30 -7.04
CA ALA A 81 1.62 39.13 -6.11
C ALA A 81 2.07 38.98 -4.67
N GLY A 82 2.99 38.09 -4.38
CA GLY A 82 3.50 37.87 -3.04
C GLY A 82 3.27 36.45 -2.59
N LYS A 83 3.28 36.26 -1.27
CA LYS A 83 3.09 34.94 -0.68
C LYS A 83 1.61 34.65 -0.52
N ASN A 84 1.21 33.45 -0.90
CA ASN A 84 -0.15 32.97 -0.71
C ASN A 84 -0.14 31.65 0.01
N LEU A 85 -1.15 31.46 0.86
CA LEU A 85 -1.38 30.18 1.49
C LEU A 85 -2.30 29.39 0.58
N LYS A 86 -1.96 28.14 0.35
CA LYS A 86 -2.69 27.28 -0.54
C LYS A 86 -2.80 25.93 0.10
N ARG A 87 -3.91 25.23 -0.16
CA ARG A 87 -4.04 23.86 0.32
C ARG A 87 -2.97 22.99 -0.34
N ASN A 88 -2.39 22.08 0.45
CA ASN A 88 -1.45 21.11 -0.10
C ASN A 88 -2.21 20.15 -1.01
N ASP A 89 -1.82 20.12 -2.27
CA ASP A 89 -2.49 19.28 -3.25
C ASP A 89 -2.45 17.79 -2.87
N SER A 90 -1.46 17.40 -2.09
CA SER A 90 -1.36 16.02 -1.63
C SER A 90 -2.56 15.58 -0.81
N VAL A 91 -3.22 16.52 -0.12
CA VAL A 91 -4.43 16.21 0.64
C VAL A 91 -5.55 15.76 -0.28
N VAL A 92 -5.76 16.51 -1.37
CA VAL A 92 -6.79 16.18 -2.35
C VAL A 92 -6.44 14.86 -3.05
N ASP A 93 -5.17 14.72 -3.42
CA ASP A 93 -4.72 13.52 -4.10
C ASP A 93 -4.89 12.29 -3.20
N LEU A 94 -4.62 12.45 -1.91
CA LEU A 94 -4.79 11.35 -0.96
C LEU A 94 -6.23 10.87 -0.91
N ILE A 95 -7.17 11.82 -0.92
CA ILE A 95 -8.60 11.49 -0.92
C ILE A 95 -8.96 10.71 -2.18
N LYS A 96 -8.45 11.14 -3.33
CA LYS A 96 -8.71 10.46 -4.59
C LYS A 96 -8.12 9.07 -4.61
N ILE A 97 -6.91 8.91 -4.09
CA ILE A 97 -6.25 7.60 -4.04
C ILE A 97 -7.05 6.66 -3.14
N ASN A 98 -7.47 7.13 -1.97
CA ASN A 98 -8.27 6.29 -1.07
C ASN A 98 -9.58 5.84 -1.73
N ALA A 99 -10.23 6.74 -2.44
CA ALA A 99 -11.47 6.38 -3.15
C ALA A 99 -11.21 5.32 -4.21
N GLN A 100 -10.10 5.45 -4.93
CA GLN A 100 -9.76 4.48 -5.96
C GLN A 100 -9.42 3.13 -5.35
N MET A 101 -8.72 3.13 -4.22
CA MET A 101 -8.38 1.88 -3.54
C MET A 101 -9.64 1.15 -3.10
N LEU A 102 -10.63 1.89 -2.57
CA LEU A 102 -11.89 1.29 -2.18
C LEU A 102 -12.65 0.71 -3.36
N LYS A 103 -12.59 1.40 -4.50
CA LYS A 103 -13.21 0.88 -5.72
C LYS A 103 -12.58 -0.41 -6.17
N LEU A 104 -11.26 -0.51 -6.07
CA LEU A 104 -10.56 -1.73 -6.42
C LEU A 104 -10.96 -2.88 -5.51
N LEU A 105 -11.07 -2.63 -4.22
CA LEU A 105 -11.51 -3.66 -3.28
C LEU A 105 -12.91 -4.14 -3.61
N ASN A 106 -13.80 -3.21 -3.93
CA ASN A 106 -15.16 -3.58 -4.33
C ASN A 106 -15.16 -4.40 -5.61
N SER A 107 -14.34 -4.03 -6.57
CA SER A 107 -14.25 -4.76 -7.83
C SER A 107 -13.71 -6.17 -7.62
N LEU A 108 -12.83 -6.34 -6.66
CA LEU A 108 -12.27 -7.63 -6.33
C LEU A 108 -13.23 -8.47 -5.46
N GLY A 109 -14.31 -7.86 -4.99
CA GLY A 109 -15.25 -8.55 -4.12
C GLY A 109 -14.71 -8.78 -2.73
N ILE A 110 -13.77 -7.97 -2.31
CA ILE A 110 -13.13 -8.11 -1.01
C ILE A 110 -13.80 -7.16 -0.02
N SER A 111 -14.21 -7.70 1.10
CA SER A 111 -14.73 -6.90 2.20
C SER A 111 -14.05 -7.36 3.47
N PRO A 112 -14.10 -6.54 4.52
CA PRO A 112 -13.46 -6.94 5.76
C PRO A 112 -14.01 -8.25 6.27
N ALA A 113 -13.10 -9.11 6.73
CA ALA A 113 -13.52 -10.37 7.33
C ALA A 113 -14.24 -10.07 8.63
N GLN A 114 -15.31 -10.77 8.87
CA GLN A 114 -16.09 -10.55 10.07
C GLN A 114 -15.99 -11.76 10.98
N ILE A 115 -15.94 -11.47 12.25
CA ILE A 115 -15.92 -12.51 13.25
C ILE A 115 -17.37 -12.90 13.53
N ASP A 116 -17.62 -14.19 13.62
CA ASP A 116 -18.96 -14.68 13.89
C ASP A 116 -19.52 -14.03 15.13
N GLY A 117 -20.75 -13.63 15.05
CA GLY A 117 -21.41 -13.00 16.17
C GLY A 117 -20.97 -11.59 16.37
N GLY A 118 -20.03 -11.25 15.67
CA GLY A 118 -19.57 -9.92 15.70
C GLY A 118 -20.65 -9.02 15.25
N ALA A 119 -20.91 -9.31 15.34
CA ALA A 119 -21.54 -8.80 15.20
C ALA A 119 -22.65 -8.24 15.46
N ASP A 120 -22.66 -8.74 15.53
CA ASP A 120 -23.45 -8.44 15.55
C ASP A 120 -24.22 -7.84 16.17
N ASP A 121 -24.00 -8.00 16.46
CA ASP A 121 -24.63 -7.67 17.02
C ASP A 121 -25.06 -6.71 17.38
N GLU A 122 -25.00 -6.70 17.53
CA GLU A 122 -25.42 -6.03 17.91
C GLU A 122 -26.02 -5.15 17.70
N MET A 123 -26.14 -5.25 17.41
CA MET A 123 -26.72 -4.51 17.17
C MET A 123 -27.49 -4.05 17.40
#